data_a33b0192d8cd9c24dd5007ec9054b6b4
#
_entry.id   a33b0192d8cd9c24dd5007ec9054b6b4
#
_cell.length_a   1.000
_cell.length_b   1.000
_cell.length_c   1.000
_cell.angle_alpha   90.00
_cell.angle_beta   90.00
_cell.angle_gamma   90.00
#
_symmetry.space_group_name_H-M   'P 1'
#
loop_
_entity.id
_entity.type
_entity.pdbx_description
1 polymer ?
#
loop_
_entity_poly.entity_id
_entity_poly.type
_entity_poly.pdbx_seq_one_letter_code
_entity_poly.pdbx_strand_id
1 'polypeptide(L)'
;MKAHVKEDRRRLLRRKPVRVLSVIVVFVLAALTAACSGNAKKIRMGTARIGGNYYSFGITFAQFLMDDIRGVDVQVKATTGSGANLRMITQKEPEIELALLQADVISELADKSDSSPGFGAIAGLYTEAVQLVVRADSGIREVSDLEGRVISVGEAESGTEKNALMVLSAYGIDPGTYTCRNLNYAGAAHAMEDGSIDAFFCTMGTPATVIGALAQKVPISLLDISGEEAESILDTYSFFSSYTIPAGTYTGLNRDVKTIGVKSVLVASDTLSAGVVKKITQSFFDHAAELRYAVTVDYKPDPAEAVKDLPIALHEGARAWYKENKIQ
;
A
#
# COMPACT_ATOMS: atom_id res chain seq x y z
N MET A 1 50.99 41.17 -61.64
CA MET A 1 50.56 39.78 -61.23
C MET A 1 50.97 39.46 -59.78
N LYS A 2 51.18 40.47 -58.88
CA LYS A 2 51.54 40.22 -57.44
C LYS A 2 50.52 40.78 -56.43
N ALA A 3 49.44 41.42 -56.85
CA ALA A 3 48.44 42.03 -55.93
C ALA A 3 47.26 41.15 -55.62
N HIS A 4 46.88 40.16 -56.44
CA HIS A 4 45.74 39.30 -56.22
C HIS A 4 45.96 38.13 -55.24
N VAL A 5 47.19 37.76 -54.95
CA VAL A 5 47.53 36.63 -54.09
C VAL A 5 47.48 36.99 -52.58
N LYS A 6 47.50 38.24 -52.19
CA LYS A 6 47.51 38.69 -50.81
C LYS A 6 46.12 38.84 -50.17
N GLU A 7 45.06 38.99 -51.01
CA GLU A 7 43.71 39.23 -50.54
C GLU A 7 42.99 37.91 -50.15
N ASP A 8 43.35 36.83 -50.83
CA ASP A 8 42.74 35.53 -50.60
C ASP A 8 43.22 34.84 -49.32
N ARG A 9 44.45 35.11 -48.86
CA ARG A 9 44.98 34.62 -47.61
C ARG A 9 44.32 35.27 -46.36
N ARG A 10 43.80 36.49 -46.46
CA ARG A 10 43.13 37.18 -45.33
C ARG A 10 41.70 36.74 -45.14
N ARG A 11 41.02 36.23 -46.15
CA ARG A 11 39.65 35.68 -46.04
C ARG A 11 39.59 34.27 -45.44
N LEU A 12 40.66 33.48 -45.63
CA LEU A 12 40.73 32.10 -45.05
C LEU A 12 41.06 32.10 -43.54
N LEU A 13 41.78 33.11 -43.05
CA LEU A 13 42.14 33.21 -41.62
C LEU A 13 41.00 33.77 -40.75
N ARG A 14 40.00 34.45 -41.30
CA ARG A 14 38.87 35.00 -40.57
C ARG A 14 37.72 34.00 -40.31
N ARG A 15 37.67 32.88 -41.04
CA ARG A 15 36.59 31.88 -40.90
C ARG A 15 36.86 30.74 -39.93
N LYS A 16 38.13 30.57 -39.51
CA LYS A 16 38.54 29.51 -38.56
C LYS A 16 38.03 29.71 -37.11
N PRO A 17 38.13 30.92 -36.50
CA PRO A 17 37.68 31.09 -35.12
C PRO A 17 36.17 30.94 -34.94
N VAL A 18 35.35 31.34 -35.93
CA VAL A 18 33.89 31.21 -35.85
C VAL A 18 33.45 29.74 -35.93
N ARG A 19 34.11 28.93 -36.77
CA ARG A 19 33.80 27.48 -36.87
C ARG A 19 34.25 26.73 -35.61
N VAL A 20 35.37 27.06 -35.03
CA VAL A 20 35.83 26.44 -33.76
C VAL A 20 34.90 26.82 -32.61
N LEU A 21 34.49 28.09 -32.53
CA LEU A 21 33.54 28.55 -31.51
C LEU A 21 32.17 27.88 -31.65
N SER A 22 31.65 27.71 -32.87
CA SER A 22 30.38 26.99 -33.13
C SER A 22 30.46 25.51 -32.76
N VAL A 23 31.58 24.84 -33.00
CA VAL A 23 31.80 23.45 -32.60
C VAL A 23 31.87 23.32 -31.09
N ILE A 24 32.54 24.22 -30.39
CA ILE A 24 32.64 24.25 -28.93
C ILE A 24 31.24 24.49 -28.31
N VAL A 25 30.45 25.41 -28.84
CA VAL A 25 29.08 25.68 -28.38
C VAL A 25 28.17 24.46 -28.57
N VAL A 26 28.27 23.76 -29.71
CA VAL A 26 27.53 22.53 -29.95
C VAL A 26 27.95 21.41 -29.01
N PHE A 27 29.23 21.24 -28.71
CA PHE A 27 29.73 20.27 -27.75
C PHE A 27 29.32 20.61 -26.32
N VAL A 28 29.32 21.88 -25.93
CA VAL A 28 28.85 22.33 -24.61
C VAL A 28 27.33 22.12 -24.47
N LEU A 29 26.57 22.45 -25.51
CA LEU A 29 25.11 22.15 -25.53
C LEU A 29 24.83 20.65 -25.50
N ALA A 30 25.58 19.84 -26.24
CA ALA A 30 25.44 18.36 -26.21
C ALA A 30 25.89 17.78 -24.85
N ALA A 31 26.92 18.34 -24.22
CA ALA A 31 27.33 17.94 -22.88
C ALA A 31 26.35 18.37 -21.79
N LEU A 32 25.68 19.51 -21.96
CA LEU A 32 24.60 19.96 -21.06
C LEU A 32 23.33 19.09 -21.21
N THR A 33 23.01 18.63 -22.42
CA THR A 33 21.86 17.70 -22.62
C THR A 33 22.18 16.28 -22.15
N ALA A 34 23.43 15.82 -22.26
CA ALA A 34 23.88 14.53 -21.74
C ALA A 34 23.94 14.50 -20.20
N ALA A 35 24.22 15.64 -19.56
CA ALA A 35 24.22 15.77 -18.10
C ALA A 35 22.79 15.71 -17.50
N CYS A 36 21.73 15.93 -18.30
CA CYS A 36 20.33 15.85 -17.86
C CYS A 36 19.70 14.46 -18.04
N SER A 37 20.37 13.50 -18.70
CA SER A 37 19.91 12.12 -18.83
C SER A 37 20.49 11.20 -17.76
N GLY A 38 20.54 11.64 -16.49
CA GLY A 38 20.72 10.72 -15.38
C GLY A 38 19.54 9.73 -15.39
N ASN A 39 19.82 8.42 -15.51
CA ASN A 39 18.79 7.41 -15.36
C ASN A 39 18.04 7.66 -14.06
N ALA A 40 16.74 7.96 -14.15
CA ALA A 40 15.91 8.12 -12.97
C ALA A 40 16.01 6.84 -12.10
N LYS A 41 16.16 7.03 -10.79
CA LYS A 41 16.16 5.89 -9.86
C LYS A 41 14.76 5.30 -9.84
N LYS A 42 14.63 4.07 -10.29
CA LYS A 42 13.36 3.34 -10.22
C LYS A 42 13.07 2.95 -8.79
N ILE A 43 11.86 3.25 -8.35
CA ILE A 43 11.29 2.84 -7.06
C ILE A 43 10.00 2.09 -7.38
N ARG A 44 9.95 0.80 -7.05
CA ARG A 44 8.78 -0.04 -7.27
C ARG A 44 7.99 -0.10 -5.98
N MET A 45 6.69 0.21 -6.06
CA MET A 45 5.80 0.25 -4.91
C MET A 45 4.76 -0.87 -5.00
N GLY A 46 4.84 -1.83 -4.11
CA GLY A 46 3.85 -2.90 -3.94
C GLY A 46 2.59 -2.36 -3.26
N THR A 47 1.45 -2.64 -3.85
CA THR A 47 0.14 -2.18 -3.36
C THR A 47 -0.81 -3.36 -3.12
N ALA A 48 -1.96 -3.38 -3.75
CA ALA A 48 -2.91 -4.49 -3.81
C ALA A 48 -3.59 -4.50 -5.16
N ARG A 49 -4.69 -5.21 -5.30
CA ARG A 49 -5.46 -5.25 -6.55
C ARG A 49 -6.00 -3.88 -6.92
N ILE A 50 -6.12 -3.67 -8.23
CA ILE A 50 -6.78 -2.49 -8.82
C ILE A 50 -8.20 -2.39 -8.24
N GLY A 51 -8.57 -1.19 -7.78
CA GLY A 51 -9.84 -0.91 -7.11
C GLY A 51 -9.82 -1.05 -5.59
N GLY A 52 -8.72 -1.51 -5.00
CA GLY A 52 -8.49 -1.48 -3.54
C GLY A 52 -7.85 -0.18 -3.07
N ASN A 53 -8.00 0.12 -1.77
CA ASN A 53 -7.46 1.34 -1.17
C ASN A 53 -5.93 1.47 -1.32
N TYR A 54 -5.18 0.38 -1.16
CA TYR A 54 -3.72 0.39 -1.35
C TYR A 54 -3.32 0.79 -2.78
N TYR A 55 -4.05 0.31 -3.79
CA TYR A 55 -3.76 0.66 -5.18
C TYR A 55 -4.05 2.15 -5.45
N SER A 56 -5.22 2.64 -5.03
CA SER A 56 -5.60 4.05 -5.20
C SER A 56 -4.63 4.99 -4.47
N PHE A 57 -4.27 4.65 -3.22
CA PHE A 57 -3.26 5.36 -2.46
C PHE A 57 -1.91 5.37 -3.19
N GLY A 58 -1.45 4.19 -3.64
CA GLY A 58 -0.16 4.03 -4.30
C GLY A 58 -0.03 4.84 -5.58
N ILE A 59 -1.06 4.88 -6.42
CA ILE A 59 -1.08 5.69 -7.65
C ILE A 59 -0.98 7.18 -7.33
N THR A 60 -1.77 7.67 -6.36
CA THR A 60 -1.78 9.08 -5.97
C THR A 60 -0.44 9.47 -5.34
N PHE A 61 0.07 8.64 -4.43
CA PHE A 61 1.34 8.91 -3.76
C PHE A 61 2.54 8.84 -4.71
N ALA A 62 2.55 7.89 -5.65
CA ALA A 62 3.60 7.79 -6.66
C ALA A 62 3.72 9.07 -7.50
N GLN A 63 2.59 9.71 -7.83
CA GLN A 63 2.59 10.97 -8.57
C GLN A 63 3.27 12.07 -7.75
N PHE A 64 2.91 12.25 -6.48
CA PHE A 64 3.55 13.24 -5.61
C PHE A 64 5.05 12.99 -5.46
N LEU A 65 5.46 11.72 -5.27
CA LEU A 65 6.88 11.39 -5.17
C LEU A 65 7.68 11.75 -6.42
N MET A 66 7.11 11.57 -7.62
CA MET A 66 7.78 11.96 -8.88
C MET A 66 7.84 13.47 -9.06
N ASP A 67 6.85 14.20 -8.56
CA ASP A 67 6.82 15.66 -8.63
C ASP A 67 7.81 16.29 -7.61
N ASP A 68 7.88 15.75 -6.39
CA ASP A 68 8.69 16.31 -5.30
C ASP A 68 10.16 15.87 -5.33
N ILE A 69 10.45 14.65 -5.80
CA ILE A 69 11.78 14.06 -5.70
C ILE A 69 12.42 13.97 -7.10
N ARG A 70 13.25 14.94 -7.41
CA ARG A 70 13.92 14.96 -8.71
C ARG A 70 14.74 13.68 -8.96
N GLY A 71 14.54 13.07 -10.11
CA GLY A 71 15.31 11.91 -10.57
C GLY A 71 14.84 10.59 -10.00
N VAL A 72 13.59 10.49 -9.54
CA VAL A 72 12.92 9.21 -9.24
C VAL A 72 11.84 8.91 -10.30
N ASP A 73 11.63 7.61 -10.55
CA ASP A 73 10.55 7.04 -11.35
C ASP A 73 9.84 6.02 -10.47
N VAL A 74 8.62 6.31 -10.02
CA VAL A 74 7.86 5.44 -9.12
C VAL A 74 6.89 4.58 -9.91
N GLN A 75 7.09 3.27 -9.83
CA GLN A 75 6.29 2.27 -10.54
C GLN A 75 5.39 1.52 -9.57
N VAL A 76 4.10 1.76 -9.64
CA VAL A 76 3.11 1.06 -8.80
C VAL A 76 2.87 -0.35 -9.34
N LYS A 77 3.06 -1.34 -8.48
CA LYS A 77 2.79 -2.75 -8.76
C LYS A 77 1.48 -3.17 -8.09
N ALA A 78 0.52 -3.61 -8.89
CA ALA A 78 -0.63 -4.33 -8.37
C ALA A 78 -0.20 -5.74 -7.93
N THR A 79 -0.55 -6.11 -6.69
CA THR A 79 -0.21 -7.41 -6.08
C THR A 79 -1.47 -8.05 -5.49
N THR A 80 -1.34 -9.20 -4.85
CA THR A 80 -2.44 -9.80 -4.09
C THR A 80 -2.60 -9.19 -2.69
N GLY A 81 -1.66 -8.36 -2.24
CA GLY A 81 -1.73 -7.62 -0.97
C GLY A 81 -0.53 -7.84 -0.07
N SER A 82 -0.75 -7.74 1.24
CA SER A 82 0.30 -7.61 2.25
C SER A 82 1.29 -8.78 2.29
N GLY A 83 0.84 -10.02 2.18
CA GLY A 83 1.72 -11.19 2.19
C GLY A 83 2.64 -11.22 0.96
N ALA A 84 2.09 -10.98 -0.24
CA ALA A 84 2.89 -10.88 -1.46
C ALA A 84 3.90 -9.72 -1.40
N ASN A 85 3.47 -8.55 -0.89
CA ASN A 85 4.34 -7.40 -0.72
C ASN A 85 5.49 -7.71 0.26
N LEU A 86 5.17 -8.37 1.38
CA LEU A 86 6.18 -8.78 2.36
C LEU A 86 7.21 -9.70 1.72
N ARG A 87 6.77 -10.73 1.01
CA ARG A 87 7.67 -11.64 0.29
C ARG A 87 8.55 -10.90 -0.71
N MET A 88 8.01 -9.93 -1.45
CA MET A 88 8.74 -9.18 -2.47
C MET A 88 9.76 -8.20 -1.90
N ILE A 89 9.48 -7.56 -0.75
CA ILE A 89 10.37 -6.57 -0.13
C ILE A 89 11.50 -7.22 0.67
N THR A 90 11.29 -8.44 1.19
CA THR A 90 12.26 -9.17 2.03
C THR A 90 13.26 -10.01 1.24
N GLN A 91 13.16 -10.08 -0.09
CA GLN A 91 14.15 -10.80 -0.89
C GLN A 91 15.51 -10.14 -0.81
N LYS A 92 16.60 -10.93 -0.98
CA LYS A 92 17.98 -10.43 -1.01
C LYS A 92 18.17 -9.31 -2.04
N GLU A 93 17.50 -9.45 -3.19
CA GLU A 93 17.34 -8.39 -4.20
C GLU A 93 15.84 -8.07 -4.26
N PRO A 94 15.37 -7.03 -3.55
CA PRO A 94 13.95 -6.73 -3.46
C PRO A 94 13.31 -6.50 -4.83
N GLU A 95 12.14 -7.08 -5.03
CA GLU A 95 11.33 -6.81 -6.23
C GLU A 95 10.56 -5.49 -6.13
N ILE A 96 10.44 -4.95 -4.91
CA ILE A 96 9.82 -3.67 -4.61
C ILE A 96 10.62 -2.95 -3.52
N GLU A 97 10.69 -1.63 -3.58
CA GLU A 97 11.40 -0.78 -2.60
C GLU A 97 10.46 -0.06 -1.64
N LEU A 98 9.20 0.11 -2.00
CA LEU A 98 8.14 0.61 -1.14
C LEU A 98 7.01 -0.40 -1.09
N ALA A 99 6.29 -0.46 0.03
CA ALA A 99 5.12 -1.33 0.15
C ALA A 99 4.08 -0.77 1.12
N LEU A 100 2.83 -1.17 0.90
CA LEU A 100 1.76 -1.10 1.87
C LEU A 100 1.56 -2.49 2.48
N LEU A 101 1.61 -2.58 3.80
CA LEU A 101 1.53 -3.82 4.55
C LEU A 101 0.58 -3.66 5.74
N GLN A 102 -0.12 -4.71 6.10
CA GLN A 102 -0.83 -4.78 7.38
C GLN A 102 0.15 -5.09 8.53
N ALA A 103 -0.11 -4.53 9.69
CA ALA A 103 0.74 -4.68 10.86
C ALA A 103 0.91 -6.13 11.33
N ASP A 104 -0.14 -6.95 11.21
CA ASP A 104 -0.12 -8.38 11.52
C ASP A 104 0.83 -9.17 10.62
N VAL A 105 0.88 -8.83 9.33
CA VAL A 105 1.78 -9.48 8.36
C VAL A 105 3.25 -9.11 8.66
N ILE A 106 3.52 -7.87 9.08
CA ILE A 106 4.87 -7.45 9.48
C ILE A 106 5.31 -8.15 10.76
N SER A 107 4.43 -8.29 11.75
CA SER A 107 4.74 -8.88 13.06
C SER A 107 5.22 -10.33 12.99
N GLU A 108 4.82 -11.09 11.96
CA GLU A 108 5.33 -12.45 11.75
C GLU A 108 6.86 -12.53 11.56
N LEU A 109 7.47 -11.44 11.13
CA LEU A 109 8.93 -11.40 10.97
C LEU A 109 9.65 -11.10 12.28
N ALA A 110 9.03 -10.31 13.17
CA ALA A 110 9.61 -9.95 14.45
C ALA A 110 9.84 -11.19 15.31
N ASP A 111 8.96 -12.18 15.18
CA ASP A 111 9.05 -13.44 15.94
C ASP A 111 10.10 -14.42 15.37
N LYS A 112 10.63 -14.18 14.18
CA LYS A 112 11.44 -15.18 13.45
C LYS A 112 12.93 -14.86 13.35
N SER A 113 13.39 -13.64 13.71
CA SER A 113 14.81 -13.29 13.49
C SER A 113 15.31 -12.15 14.38
N ASP A 114 16.53 -12.35 14.95
CA ASP A 114 17.31 -11.30 15.63
C ASP A 114 17.95 -10.29 14.65
N SER A 115 17.77 -10.45 13.35
CA SER A 115 18.34 -9.60 12.31
C SER A 115 17.33 -8.62 11.73
N SER A 116 17.79 -7.45 11.23
CA SER A 116 16.94 -6.51 10.49
C SER A 116 16.21 -7.23 9.35
N PRO A 117 14.91 -7.02 9.21
CA PRO A 117 14.12 -7.64 8.14
C PRO A 117 14.41 -7.07 6.74
N GLY A 118 15.35 -6.11 6.62
CA GLY A 118 15.73 -5.48 5.36
C GLY A 118 14.82 -4.33 4.91
N PHE A 119 13.90 -3.91 5.77
CA PHE A 119 13.03 -2.75 5.56
C PHE A 119 12.61 -2.13 6.89
N GLY A 120 12.10 -0.89 6.84
CA GLY A 120 11.59 -0.19 8.00
C GLY A 120 10.31 0.60 7.70
N ALA A 121 9.57 0.97 8.74
CA ALA A 121 8.36 1.75 8.62
C ALA A 121 8.66 3.20 8.21
N ILE A 122 7.78 3.76 7.37
CA ILE A 122 7.71 5.20 7.12
C ILE A 122 6.61 5.81 7.99
N ALA A 123 5.40 5.24 7.96
CA ALA A 123 4.24 5.75 8.69
C ALA A 123 3.18 4.66 8.87
N GLY A 124 2.53 4.64 10.02
CA GLY A 124 1.22 4.02 10.17
C GLY A 124 0.18 4.84 9.44
N LEU A 125 -0.73 4.17 8.77
CA LEU A 125 -1.79 4.80 8.01
C LEU A 125 -3.13 4.66 8.76
N TYR A 126 -4.13 4.15 8.10
CA TYR A 126 -5.46 3.94 8.66
C TYR A 126 -5.67 2.50 9.15
N THR A 127 -6.72 2.30 9.94
CA THR A 127 -7.15 0.97 10.38
C THR A 127 -8.07 0.36 9.32
N GLU A 128 -7.82 -0.89 8.99
CA GLU A 128 -8.63 -1.72 8.10
C GLU A 128 -9.49 -2.64 8.95
N ALA A 129 -10.81 -2.57 8.79
CA ALA A 129 -11.75 -3.45 9.48
C ALA A 129 -11.79 -4.83 8.83
N VAL A 130 -11.76 -5.88 9.62
CA VAL A 130 -12.04 -7.24 9.17
C VAL A 130 -13.56 -7.40 9.05
N GLN A 131 -14.07 -7.37 7.83
CA GLN A 131 -15.49 -7.39 7.53
C GLN A 131 -15.89 -8.77 7.03
N LEU A 132 -16.83 -9.41 7.73
CA LEU A 132 -17.39 -10.72 7.35
C LEU A 132 -18.78 -10.51 6.80
N VAL A 133 -18.92 -10.70 5.50
CA VAL A 133 -20.13 -10.40 4.73
C VAL A 133 -20.87 -11.68 4.40
N VAL A 134 -22.18 -11.70 4.64
CA VAL A 134 -23.10 -12.78 4.28
C VAL A 134 -24.33 -12.23 3.59
N ARG A 135 -25.10 -13.06 2.91
CA ARG A 135 -26.45 -12.66 2.45
C ARG A 135 -27.39 -12.54 3.64
N ALA A 136 -28.22 -11.51 3.66
CA ALA A 136 -29.17 -11.28 4.76
C ALA A 136 -30.24 -12.42 4.90
N ASP A 137 -30.52 -13.14 3.81
CA ASP A 137 -31.43 -14.23 3.73
C ASP A 137 -30.79 -15.63 3.89
N SER A 138 -29.47 -15.71 4.12
CA SER A 138 -28.74 -16.99 4.22
C SER A 138 -29.07 -17.84 5.46
N GLY A 139 -29.65 -17.22 6.49
CA GLY A 139 -29.81 -17.85 7.82
C GLY A 139 -28.55 -17.83 8.69
N ILE A 140 -27.41 -17.39 8.18
CA ILE A 140 -26.16 -17.24 8.92
C ILE A 140 -26.25 -15.96 9.79
N ARG A 141 -26.01 -16.08 11.10
CA ARG A 141 -26.19 -15.01 12.09
C ARG A 141 -24.92 -14.72 12.89
N GLU A 142 -24.05 -15.69 13.04
CA GLU A 142 -22.80 -15.61 13.79
C GLU A 142 -21.69 -16.39 13.09
N VAL A 143 -20.44 -16.19 13.54
CA VAL A 143 -19.27 -16.80 12.89
C VAL A 143 -19.35 -18.33 12.95
N SER A 144 -19.86 -18.91 14.03
CA SER A 144 -20.03 -20.35 14.20
C SER A 144 -20.96 -21.00 13.15
N ASP A 145 -21.89 -20.26 12.54
CA ASP A 145 -22.77 -20.76 11.46
C ASP A 145 -22.01 -20.99 10.13
N LEU A 146 -20.74 -20.65 10.06
CA LEU A 146 -19.92 -20.81 8.86
C LEU A 146 -19.42 -22.24 8.65
N GLU A 147 -19.56 -23.13 9.62
CA GLU A 147 -19.21 -24.52 9.46
C GLU A 147 -20.09 -25.17 8.35
N GLY A 148 -19.45 -25.92 7.47
CA GLY A 148 -20.09 -26.52 6.30
C GLY A 148 -20.34 -25.55 5.12
N ARG A 149 -20.05 -24.28 5.26
CA ARG A 149 -20.32 -23.25 4.25
C ARG A 149 -19.19 -23.09 3.22
N VAL A 150 -19.51 -22.41 2.13
CA VAL A 150 -18.53 -21.99 1.13
C VAL A 150 -18.07 -20.55 1.42
N ILE A 151 -16.82 -20.38 1.80
CA ILE A 151 -16.31 -19.09 2.31
C ILE A 151 -15.16 -18.59 1.42
N SER A 152 -15.25 -17.37 0.95
CA SER A 152 -14.08 -16.70 0.38
C SER A 152 -13.27 -16.02 1.48
N VAL A 153 -12.06 -16.52 1.70
CA VAL A 153 -11.12 -16.01 2.71
C VAL A 153 -10.22 -14.87 2.19
N GLY A 154 -10.40 -14.45 0.93
CA GLY A 154 -9.53 -13.51 0.24
C GLY A 154 -8.54 -14.21 -0.70
N GLU A 155 -7.75 -13.45 -1.43
CA GLU A 155 -6.74 -14.00 -2.34
C GLU A 155 -5.61 -14.64 -1.55
N ALA A 156 -5.00 -15.67 -2.13
CA ALA A 156 -3.80 -16.27 -1.58
C ALA A 156 -2.68 -15.21 -1.42
N GLU A 157 -1.93 -15.30 -0.33
CA GLU A 157 -0.90 -14.32 0.06
C GLU A 157 -1.47 -12.90 0.30
N SER A 158 -2.76 -12.73 0.59
CA SER A 158 -3.33 -11.45 1.02
C SER A 158 -3.37 -11.33 2.55
N GLY A 159 -3.40 -10.09 3.06
CA GLY A 159 -3.67 -9.87 4.48
C GLY A 159 -5.09 -10.28 4.87
N THR A 160 -6.05 -10.19 3.95
CA THR A 160 -7.42 -10.68 4.17
C THR A 160 -7.47 -12.17 4.43
N GLU A 161 -6.75 -12.99 3.63
CA GLU A 161 -6.65 -14.42 3.86
C GLU A 161 -6.13 -14.73 5.26
N LYS A 162 -5.06 -14.05 5.66
CA LYS A 162 -4.48 -14.23 6.98
C LYS A 162 -5.47 -13.89 8.10
N ASN A 163 -6.13 -12.74 8.00
CA ASN A 163 -7.12 -12.32 9.00
C ASN A 163 -8.33 -13.28 9.04
N ALA A 164 -8.81 -13.72 7.89
CA ALA A 164 -9.91 -14.66 7.79
C ALA A 164 -9.60 -16.00 8.47
N LEU A 165 -8.43 -16.58 8.17
CA LEU A 165 -8.00 -17.85 8.76
C LEU A 165 -7.79 -17.73 10.27
N MET A 166 -7.26 -16.60 10.74
CA MET A 166 -7.11 -16.32 12.17
C MET A 166 -8.47 -16.23 12.88
N VAL A 167 -9.43 -15.48 12.32
CA VAL A 167 -10.77 -15.36 12.87
C VAL A 167 -11.45 -16.73 12.89
N LEU A 168 -11.48 -17.46 11.78
CA LEU A 168 -12.09 -18.80 11.73
C LEU A 168 -11.48 -19.73 12.77
N SER A 169 -10.16 -19.75 12.92
CA SER A 169 -9.47 -20.56 13.93
C SER A 169 -9.83 -20.15 15.36
N ALA A 170 -9.93 -18.85 15.66
CA ALA A 170 -10.30 -18.37 16.99
C ALA A 170 -11.73 -18.80 17.38
N TYR A 171 -12.64 -18.90 16.40
CA TYR A 171 -14.01 -19.38 16.59
C TYR A 171 -14.12 -20.91 16.47
N GLY A 172 -13.02 -21.66 16.43
CA GLY A 172 -13.01 -23.13 16.38
C GLY A 172 -13.43 -23.72 15.04
N ILE A 173 -13.42 -22.93 13.96
CA ILE A 173 -13.75 -23.39 12.61
C ILE A 173 -12.47 -23.82 11.91
N ASP A 174 -12.18 -25.12 11.98
CA ASP A 174 -10.95 -25.71 11.46
C ASP A 174 -10.93 -25.82 9.92
N PRO A 175 -9.74 -25.79 9.28
CA PRO A 175 -9.59 -26.11 7.88
C PRO A 175 -10.16 -27.51 7.56
N GLY A 176 -11.05 -27.58 6.57
CA GLY A 176 -11.74 -28.81 6.16
C GLY A 176 -13.17 -28.94 6.72
N THR A 177 -13.59 -28.13 7.71
CA THR A 177 -14.99 -28.04 8.14
C THR A 177 -15.82 -27.10 7.26
N TYR A 178 -15.17 -26.34 6.37
CA TYR A 178 -15.80 -25.45 5.39
C TYR A 178 -15.12 -25.58 4.02
N THR A 179 -15.78 -25.10 2.96
CA THR A 179 -15.18 -25.03 1.63
C THR A 179 -14.50 -23.69 1.45
N CYS A 180 -13.16 -23.68 1.40
CA CYS A 180 -12.36 -22.49 1.21
C CYS A 180 -12.29 -22.06 -0.26
N ARG A 181 -12.42 -20.75 -0.52
CA ARG A 181 -12.19 -20.10 -1.82
C ARG A 181 -11.23 -18.92 -1.66
N ASN A 182 -10.26 -18.83 -2.55
CA ASN A 182 -9.33 -17.68 -2.61
C ASN A 182 -9.75 -16.76 -3.76
N LEU A 183 -10.70 -15.87 -3.49
CA LEU A 183 -11.20 -14.90 -4.48
C LEU A 183 -10.74 -13.49 -4.14
N ASN A 184 -10.49 -12.68 -5.17
CA ASN A 184 -10.36 -11.24 -4.96
C ASN A 184 -11.74 -10.63 -4.61
N TYR A 185 -11.74 -9.41 -4.12
CA TYR A 185 -12.98 -8.77 -3.64
C TYR A 185 -14.08 -8.69 -4.70
N ALA A 186 -13.74 -8.38 -5.97
CA ALA A 186 -14.71 -8.33 -7.05
C ALA A 186 -15.26 -9.72 -7.38
N GLY A 187 -14.40 -10.74 -7.40
CA GLY A 187 -14.78 -12.14 -7.58
C GLY A 187 -15.66 -12.65 -6.43
N ALA A 188 -15.32 -12.30 -5.17
CA ALA A 188 -16.12 -12.66 -4.01
C ALA A 188 -17.50 -11.99 -4.03
N ALA A 189 -17.57 -10.69 -4.38
CA ALA A 189 -18.85 -10.00 -4.51
C ALA A 189 -19.73 -10.63 -5.60
N HIS A 190 -19.14 -10.99 -6.76
CA HIS A 190 -19.87 -11.67 -7.84
C HIS A 190 -20.35 -13.07 -7.41
N ALA A 191 -19.49 -13.85 -6.75
CA ALA A 191 -19.83 -15.17 -6.24
C ALA A 191 -20.90 -15.12 -5.11
N MET A 192 -20.97 -14.03 -4.34
CA MET A 192 -22.02 -13.76 -3.40
C MET A 192 -23.35 -13.39 -4.11
N GLU A 193 -23.26 -12.63 -5.22
CA GLU A 193 -24.41 -12.22 -6.03
C GLU A 193 -25.07 -13.42 -6.70
N ASP A 194 -24.28 -14.35 -7.26
CA ASP A 194 -24.77 -15.57 -7.92
C ASP A 194 -25.04 -16.75 -6.96
N GLY A 195 -24.71 -16.59 -5.68
CA GLY A 195 -24.96 -17.61 -4.64
C GLY A 195 -23.97 -18.77 -4.64
N SER A 196 -22.82 -18.66 -5.31
CA SER A 196 -21.78 -19.71 -5.32
C SER A 196 -20.88 -19.70 -4.09
N ILE A 197 -20.99 -18.68 -3.22
CA ILE A 197 -20.41 -18.64 -1.87
C ILE A 197 -21.45 -18.17 -0.86
N ASP A 198 -21.28 -18.58 0.40
CA ASP A 198 -22.18 -18.22 1.52
C ASP A 198 -21.67 -16.98 2.27
N ALA A 199 -20.36 -16.79 2.33
CA ALA A 199 -19.71 -15.71 3.05
C ALA A 199 -18.40 -15.28 2.37
N PHE A 200 -17.97 -14.04 2.62
CA PHE A 200 -16.61 -13.61 2.29
C PHE A 200 -16.03 -12.65 3.32
N PHE A 201 -14.74 -12.77 3.51
CA PHE A 201 -13.96 -11.80 4.28
C PHE A 201 -13.44 -10.67 3.39
N CYS A 202 -13.44 -9.45 3.95
CA CYS A 202 -12.90 -8.25 3.34
C CYS A 202 -12.20 -7.42 4.40
N THR A 203 -10.86 -7.45 4.44
CA THR A 203 -10.08 -6.57 5.32
C THR A 203 -9.72 -5.31 4.56
N MET A 204 -10.41 -4.23 4.87
CA MET A 204 -10.30 -2.96 4.16
C MET A 204 -10.82 -1.83 5.05
N GLY A 205 -10.39 -0.61 4.79
CA GLY A 205 -11.02 0.56 5.41
C GLY A 205 -12.50 0.68 5.08
N THR A 206 -13.27 1.22 6.01
CA THR A 206 -14.73 1.40 5.87
C THR A 206 -15.08 2.84 5.48
N PRO A 207 -16.05 3.04 4.58
CA PRO A 207 -16.79 2.04 3.80
C PRO A 207 -15.96 1.39 2.68
N ALA A 208 -16.05 0.06 2.54
CA ALA A 208 -15.44 -0.66 1.43
C ALA A 208 -16.33 -0.54 0.18
N THR A 209 -15.77 -0.05 -0.92
CA THR A 209 -16.52 0.19 -2.16
C THR A 209 -17.17 -1.07 -2.72
N VAL A 210 -16.48 -2.22 -2.61
CA VAL A 210 -16.98 -3.52 -3.08
C VAL A 210 -18.22 -3.97 -2.29
N ILE A 211 -18.22 -3.80 -0.97
CA ILE A 211 -19.36 -4.14 -0.12
C ILE A 211 -20.53 -3.19 -0.40
N GLY A 212 -20.25 -1.88 -0.52
CA GLY A 212 -21.26 -0.88 -0.87
C GLY A 212 -21.93 -1.15 -2.22
N ALA A 213 -21.15 -1.53 -3.24
CA ALA A 213 -21.68 -1.88 -4.55
C ALA A 213 -22.52 -3.19 -4.52
N LEU A 214 -22.07 -4.19 -3.75
CA LEU A 214 -22.82 -5.44 -3.57
C LEU A 214 -24.14 -5.19 -2.85
N ALA A 215 -24.15 -4.38 -1.80
CA ALA A 215 -25.35 -4.04 -1.02
C ALA A 215 -26.45 -3.34 -1.82
N GLN A 216 -26.12 -2.76 -2.98
CA GLN A 216 -27.10 -2.19 -3.91
C GLN A 216 -27.78 -3.26 -4.79
N LYS A 217 -27.19 -4.45 -4.89
CA LYS A 217 -27.64 -5.53 -5.80
C LYS A 217 -28.36 -6.64 -5.05
N VAL A 218 -27.82 -7.02 -3.90
CA VAL A 218 -28.38 -8.09 -3.05
C VAL A 218 -28.42 -7.65 -1.59
N PRO A 219 -29.45 -8.08 -0.83
CA PRO A 219 -29.48 -7.83 0.60
C PRO A 219 -28.31 -8.55 1.29
N ILE A 220 -27.48 -7.78 2.00
CA ILE A 220 -26.34 -8.32 2.76
C ILE A 220 -26.49 -8.03 4.26
N SER A 221 -25.77 -8.79 5.06
CA SER A 221 -25.50 -8.52 6.47
C SER A 221 -24.01 -8.65 6.75
N LEU A 222 -23.54 -7.93 7.76
CA LEU A 222 -22.21 -8.14 8.32
C LEU A 222 -22.34 -8.87 9.65
N LEU A 223 -21.52 -9.88 9.86
CA LEU A 223 -21.45 -10.59 11.14
C LEU A 223 -20.53 -9.85 12.11
N ASP A 224 -20.88 -9.88 13.39
CA ASP A 224 -19.98 -9.44 14.44
C ASP A 224 -18.80 -10.42 14.58
N ILE A 225 -17.60 -9.87 14.74
CA ILE A 225 -16.41 -10.54 15.26
C ILE A 225 -16.18 -9.98 16.65
N SER A 226 -16.77 -10.63 17.65
CA SER A 226 -16.86 -10.11 19.04
C SER A 226 -16.97 -11.28 20.02
N GLY A 227 -17.00 -10.99 21.31
CA GLY A 227 -17.05 -12.02 22.35
C GLY A 227 -15.66 -12.47 22.78
N GLU A 228 -15.61 -13.59 23.52
CA GLU A 228 -14.36 -14.12 24.10
C GLU A 228 -13.33 -14.45 23.02
N GLU A 229 -13.76 -14.88 21.84
CA GLU A 229 -12.90 -15.23 20.70
C GLU A 229 -12.18 -13.97 20.15
N ALA A 230 -12.93 -12.90 19.97
CA ALA A 230 -12.34 -11.63 19.53
C ALA A 230 -11.45 -11.00 20.59
N GLU A 231 -11.84 -11.06 21.86
CA GLU A 231 -11.02 -10.62 23.00
C GLU A 231 -9.72 -11.41 23.07
N SER A 232 -9.75 -12.73 22.87
CA SER A 232 -8.56 -13.57 22.80
C SER A 232 -7.61 -13.16 21.68
N ILE A 233 -8.15 -12.78 20.49
CA ILE A 233 -7.32 -12.22 19.40
C ILE A 233 -6.67 -10.91 19.83
N LEU A 234 -7.43 -9.99 20.42
CA LEU A 234 -6.96 -8.67 20.82
C LEU A 234 -5.90 -8.76 21.94
N ASP A 235 -6.06 -9.67 22.88
CA ASP A 235 -5.11 -9.91 23.98
C ASP A 235 -3.83 -10.58 23.50
N THR A 236 -3.93 -11.45 22.49
CA THR A 236 -2.78 -12.18 21.95
C THR A 236 -1.95 -11.32 21.00
N TYR A 237 -2.60 -10.46 20.23
CA TYR A 237 -1.98 -9.74 19.12
C TYR A 237 -2.16 -8.23 19.24
N SER A 238 -1.15 -7.54 19.74
CA SER A 238 -1.14 -6.08 19.99
C SER A 238 -1.32 -5.21 18.73
N PHE A 239 -1.21 -5.79 17.53
CA PHE A 239 -1.42 -5.11 16.26
C PHE A 239 -2.87 -5.05 15.80
N PHE A 240 -3.79 -5.74 16.49
CA PHE A 240 -5.23 -5.57 16.32
C PHE A 240 -5.81 -4.60 17.35
N SER A 241 -6.92 -3.99 16.99
CA SER A 241 -7.72 -3.12 17.86
C SER A 241 -9.19 -3.43 17.69
N SER A 242 -10.00 -3.17 18.71
CA SER A 242 -11.46 -3.19 18.57
C SER A 242 -11.88 -2.16 17.52
N TYR A 243 -12.80 -2.55 16.67
CA TYR A 243 -13.36 -1.67 15.64
C TYR A 243 -14.89 -1.79 15.59
N THR A 244 -15.57 -0.67 15.36
CA THR A 244 -17.02 -0.65 15.17
C THR A 244 -17.33 -0.09 13.79
N ILE A 245 -18.07 -0.84 12.98
CA ILE A 245 -18.62 -0.37 11.70
C ILE A 245 -19.98 0.24 12.02
N PRO A 246 -20.18 1.56 11.85
CA PRO A 246 -21.42 2.22 12.23
C PRO A 246 -22.63 1.75 11.42
N ALA A 247 -23.79 1.74 12.03
CA ALA A 247 -25.07 1.62 11.31
C ALA A 247 -25.13 2.65 10.15
N GLY A 248 -25.71 2.23 9.04
CA GLY A 248 -25.81 3.07 7.84
C GLY A 248 -24.56 3.15 6.97
N THR A 249 -23.43 2.51 7.36
CA THR A 249 -22.21 2.44 6.53
C THR A 249 -22.50 1.81 5.17
N TYR A 250 -23.35 0.78 5.14
CA TYR A 250 -23.80 0.13 3.92
C TYR A 250 -25.34 0.11 3.85
N THR A 251 -25.88 0.04 2.64
CA THR A 251 -27.32 -0.13 2.43
C THR A 251 -27.81 -1.39 3.13
N GLY A 252 -28.83 -1.26 3.98
CA GLY A 252 -29.42 -2.37 4.75
C GLY A 252 -28.71 -2.65 6.08
N LEU A 253 -27.58 -2.04 6.38
CA LEU A 253 -26.90 -2.17 7.67
C LEU A 253 -27.55 -1.22 8.70
N ASN A 254 -28.49 -1.72 9.50
CA ASN A 254 -29.31 -0.93 10.42
C ASN A 254 -28.81 -0.98 11.88
N ARG A 255 -27.65 -1.57 12.13
CA ARG A 255 -27.02 -1.67 13.45
C ARG A 255 -25.52 -1.47 13.33
N ASP A 256 -24.91 -1.10 14.43
CA ASP A 256 -23.46 -1.16 14.55
C ASP A 256 -22.98 -2.60 14.48
N VAL A 257 -21.84 -2.85 13.84
CA VAL A 257 -21.18 -4.16 13.78
C VAL A 257 -19.84 -4.08 14.48
N LYS A 258 -19.66 -4.92 15.50
CA LYS A 258 -18.40 -5.04 16.22
C LYS A 258 -17.47 -5.95 15.45
N THR A 259 -16.22 -5.55 15.33
CA THR A 259 -15.18 -6.33 14.65
C THR A 259 -13.81 -5.97 15.20
N ILE A 260 -12.79 -6.54 14.62
CA ILE A 260 -11.39 -6.19 14.85
C ILE A 260 -10.83 -5.39 13.67
N GLY A 261 -9.86 -4.54 13.95
CA GLY A 261 -9.18 -3.73 12.95
C GLY A 261 -7.68 -3.91 13.02
N VAL A 262 -7.02 -3.84 11.86
CA VAL A 262 -5.58 -3.93 11.72
C VAL A 262 -5.04 -2.65 11.09
N LYS A 263 -3.93 -2.12 11.61
CA LYS A 263 -3.27 -0.93 11.06
C LYS A 263 -2.57 -1.26 9.76
N SER A 264 -2.75 -0.45 8.72
CA SER A 264 -1.92 -0.46 7.53
C SER A 264 -0.69 0.40 7.73
N VAL A 265 0.44 0.00 7.14
CA VAL A 265 1.75 0.63 7.33
C VAL A 265 2.41 0.83 5.97
N LEU A 266 2.92 2.04 5.73
CA LEU A 266 3.82 2.33 4.61
C LEU A 266 5.24 1.99 5.04
N VAL A 267 5.92 1.17 4.26
CA VAL A 267 7.30 0.71 4.56
C VAL A 267 8.24 0.97 3.40
N ALA A 268 9.54 1.07 3.70
CA ALA A 268 10.61 1.22 2.73
C ALA A 268 11.71 0.18 2.95
N SER A 269 12.23 -0.39 1.85
CA SER A 269 13.40 -1.28 1.85
C SER A 269 14.66 -0.51 2.26
N ASP A 270 15.56 -1.15 3.03
CA ASP A 270 16.88 -0.64 3.41
C ASP A 270 17.82 -0.43 2.19
N THR A 271 17.43 -0.88 1.00
CA THR A 271 18.13 -0.56 -0.26
C THR A 271 17.91 0.88 -0.73
N LEU A 272 16.88 1.57 -0.21
CA LEU A 272 16.71 3.00 -0.37
C LEU A 272 17.59 3.75 0.62
N SER A 273 18.32 4.77 0.15
CA SER A 273 19.12 5.58 1.07
C SER A 273 18.25 6.39 2.02
N ALA A 274 18.77 6.65 3.24
CA ALA A 274 18.10 7.46 4.24
C ALA A 274 17.65 8.83 3.70
N GLY A 275 18.47 9.46 2.83
CA GLY A 275 18.13 10.74 2.21
C GLY A 275 16.92 10.68 1.27
N VAL A 276 16.73 9.56 0.54
CA VAL A 276 15.56 9.35 -0.31
C VAL A 276 14.33 9.09 0.54
N VAL A 277 14.42 8.18 1.52
CA VAL A 277 13.27 7.86 2.40
C VAL A 277 12.85 9.06 3.24
N LYS A 278 13.80 9.91 3.68
CA LYS A 278 13.46 11.17 4.34
C LYS A 278 12.59 12.08 3.46
N LYS A 279 12.93 12.21 2.17
CA LYS A 279 12.11 12.97 1.21
C LYS A 279 10.75 12.32 0.95
N ILE A 280 10.69 10.99 0.89
CA ILE A 280 9.44 10.25 0.77
C ILE A 280 8.54 10.54 1.98
N THR A 281 9.10 10.53 3.20
CA THR A 281 8.37 10.85 4.43
C THR A 281 7.86 12.30 4.41
N GLN A 282 8.70 13.23 3.97
CA GLN A 282 8.31 14.65 3.81
C GLN A 282 7.15 14.79 2.84
N SER A 283 7.25 14.24 1.63
CA SER A 283 6.21 14.28 0.60
C SER A 283 4.89 13.67 1.10
N PHE A 284 4.96 12.56 1.86
CA PHE A 284 3.79 11.93 2.44
C PHE A 284 3.00 12.88 3.36
N PHE A 285 3.68 13.64 4.23
CA PHE A 285 3.00 14.57 5.14
C PHE A 285 2.67 15.91 4.49
N ASP A 286 3.45 16.36 3.52
CA ASP A 286 3.15 17.58 2.75
C ASP A 286 1.84 17.43 1.94
N HIS A 287 1.56 16.21 1.45
CA HIS A 287 0.34 15.88 0.69
C HIS A 287 -0.73 15.14 1.52
N ALA A 288 -0.67 15.26 2.85
CA ALA A 288 -1.61 14.59 3.75
C ALA A 288 -3.09 14.92 3.46
N ALA A 289 -3.35 16.17 3.05
CA ALA A 289 -4.71 16.62 2.73
C ALA A 289 -5.28 15.95 1.47
N GLU A 290 -4.42 15.73 0.46
CA GLU A 290 -4.79 15.11 -0.81
C GLU A 290 -4.87 13.59 -0.68
N LEU A 291 -3.90 12.98 0.02
CA LEU A 291 -3.84 11.54 0.22
C LEU A 291 -5.05 10.97 0.97
N ARG A 292 -5.69 11.77 1.85
CA ARG A 292 -6.94 11.36 2.50
C ARG A 292 -8.07 11.05 1.51
N TYR A 293 -8.07 11.69 0.33
CA TYR A 293 -9.08 11.45 -0.71
C TYR A 293 -8.71 10.29 -1.64
N ALA A 294 -7.49 9.76 -1.55
CA ALA A 294 -7.08 8.59 -2.32
C ALA A 294 -7.65 7.27 -1.78
N VAL A 295 -8.19 7.31 -0.56
CA VAL A 295 -8.81 6.15 0.11
C VAL A 295 -10.24 6.48 0.50
N THR A 296 -11.06 5.44 0.66
CA THR A 296 -12.49 5.61 1.01
C THR A 296 -12.74 5.82 2.51
N VAL A 297 -11.69 5.71 3.31
CA VAL A 297 -11.76 5.86 4.77
C VAL A 297 -11.63 7.33 5.19
N ASP A 298 -12.24 7.70 6.29
CA ASP A 298 -11.96 9.00 6.90
C ASP A 298 -10.59 8.96 7.59
N TYR A 299 -9.57 9.19 6.80
CA TYR A 299 -8.17 9.15 7.22
C TYR A 299 -7.54 10.52 7.06
N LYS A 300 -6.94 10.99 8.13
CA LYS A 300 -6.13 12.21 8.12
C LYS A 300 -4.73 11.85 8.61
N PRO A 301 -3.71 11.85 7.72
CA PRO A 301 -2.35 11.62 8.14
C PRO A 301 -1.93 12.64 9.20
N ASP A 302 -1.60 12.14 10.38
CA ASP A 302 -1.07 12.92 11.51
C ASP A 302 0.28 12.34 11.89
N PRO A 303 1.36 13.15 11.89
CA PRO A 303 2.70 12.63 12.17
C PRO A 303 2.86 11.99 13.54
N ALA A 304 2.18 12.49 14.58
CA ALA A 304 2.28 11.94 15.93
C ALA A 304 1.54 10.58 16.04
N GLU A 305 0.43 10.42 15.31
CA GLU A 305 -0.31 9.15 15.26
C GLU A 305 0.37 8.12 14.36
N ALA A 306 1.07 8.59 13.31
CA ALA A 306 1.72 7.72 12.33
C ALA A 306 2.92 6.92 12.88
N VAL A 307 3.47 7.31 14.03
CA VAL A 307 4.59 6.59 14.68
C VAL A 307 4.14 5.68 15.82
N LYS A 308 2.86 5.74 16.21
CA LYS A 308 2.35 4.93 17.32
C LYS A 308 2.09 3.49 16.91
N ASP A 309 2.41 2.57 17.81
CA ASP A 309 2.09 1.14 17.69
C ASP A 309 2.51 0.55 16.33
N LEU A 310 3.71 0.91 15.87
CA LEU A 310 4.28 0.34 14.67
C LEU A 310 4.86 -1.05 14.98
N PRO A 311 4.58 -2.07 14.16
CA PRO A 311 5.07 -3.44 14.39
C PRO A 311 6.56 -3.61 14.06
N ILE A 312 7.20 -2.58 13.52
CA ILE A 312 8.60 -2.58 13.12
C ILE A 312 9.22 -1.19 13.34
N ALA A 313 10.52 -1.15 13.53
CA ALA A 313 11.25 0.11 13.68
C ALA A 313 11.11 1.01 12.43
N LEU A 314 11.16 2.32 12.66
CA LEU A 314 11.23 3.28 11.57
C LEU A 314 12.49 3.08 10.72
N HIS A 315 12.35 3.18 9.40
CA HIS A 315 13.47 3.32 8.49
C HIS A 315 14.32 4.54 8.88
N GLU A 316 15.65 4.47 8.71
CA GLU A 316 16.58 5.52 9.14
C GLU A 316 16.17 6.91 8.60
N GLY A 317 15.77 7.00 7.33
CA GLY A 317 15.34 8.23 6.70
C GLY A 317 14.04 8.78 7.29
N ALA A 318 13.07 7.92 7.59
CA ALA A 318 11.83 8.34 8.24
C ALA A 318 12.12 8.84 9.67
N ARG A 319 12.93 8.10 10.44
CA ARG A 319 13.36 8.51 11.78
C ARG A 319 14.05 9.87 11.77
N ALA A 320 14.89 10.14 10.78
CA ALA A 320 15.55 11.43 10.64
C ALA A 320 14.55 12.57 10.41
N TRP A 321 13.52 12.34 9.59
CA TRP A 321 12.46 13.31 9.35
C TRP A 321 11.65 13.61 10.61
N TYR A 322 11.18 12.57 11.32
CA TYR A 322 10.40 12.73 12.56
C TYR A 322 11.20 13.49 13.63
N LYS A 323 12.49 13.16 13.79
CA LYS A 323 13.37 13.85 14.75
C LYS A 323 13.53 15.34 14.44
N GLU A 324 13.74 15.70 13.16
CA GLU A 324 13.85 17.11 12.74
C GLU A 324 12.57 17.89 12.96
N ASN A 325 11.40 17.24 12.82
CA ASN A 325 10.10 17.85 13.05
C ASN A 325 9.64 17.75 14.52
N LYS A 326 10.51 17.25 15.43
CA LYS A 326 10.26 17.13 16.88
C LYS A 326 9.04 16.27 17.22
N ILE A 327 8.79 15.25 16.43
CA ILE A 327 7.77 14.24 16.67
C ILE A 327 8.45 13.06 17.37
N GLN A 328 7.90 12.65 18.52
CA GLN A 328 8.42 11.57 19.37
C GLN A 328 7.48 10.38 19.32
#